data_22a7cdd683872bcb1841df4303046717
#
_entry.id   22a7cdd683872bcb1841df4303046717
#
_cell.length_a   1.000
_cell.length_b   1.000
_cell.length_c   1.000
_cell.angle_alpha   90.00
_cell.angle_beta   90.00
_cell.angle_gamma   90.00
#
_symmetry.space_group_name_H-M   'P 1'
#
loop_
_entity.id
_entity.type
_entity.pdbx_description
1 polymer ?
#
loop_
_entity_poly.entity_id
_entity_poly.type
_entity_poly.pdbx_seq_one_letter_code
_entity_poly.pdbx_strand_id
1 'polypeptide(L)'
;MSKHRASRGKPTVTTTKRQTSPAARKHLKEAERLIAAGQSQAATAQFQRAVDADPTNVDLRYKFGKHLLGQHEQELGILQLERAIRLNDRDAAPLLELGQAYTATNRFAAARGLLEKALEIAGKASQTHLIYGTFLHKQGKLPDAVAHFRKALTLMLECPVEATVPKRKEDFDKPEVERLLWTTLSQLALAGVHAFAAFGTLLGIVREGGLLPFDKDIDLGLPHNELDLAARCLVANGWAEVPHAFAVNPRSFLHLKLQVTIDVTGFAVDQQSGTTYEGIWIEGIPAEWNRLTRWDTISLVKANAPDGSPIWKLEDPEAWLRTLYGDWRTPDPDFDTIIAAKNLCGFSLMTQCYALGRIYARWESGNLRKALAAARHSLRHLPDDELLLEVEQRLSGMTSEPSQRRESAA
;
A
#
# COMPACT_ATOMS: atom_id res chain seq x y z
N MET A 1 62.93 7.53 -32.43
CA MET A 1 62.51 6.63 -31.34
C MET A 1 60.99 6.79 -31.08
N SER A 2 60.23 5.96 -31.75
CA SER A 2 58.74 5.99 -31.71
C SER A 2 58.25 5.13 -30.57
N LYS A 3 57.41 5.71 -29.64
CA LYS A 3 56.74 4.98 -28.57
C LYS A 3 55.29 4.68 -28.98
N HIS A 4 55.05 3.47 -29.40
CA HIS A 4 53.70 2.92 -29.53
C HIS A 4 53.01 2.82 -28.14
N ARG A 5 51.92 3.53 -27.98
CA ARG A 5 51.02 3.43 -26.82
C ARG A 5 49.89 2.50 -27.21
N ALA A 6 49.94 1.26 -26.74
CA ALA A 6 48.84 0.31 -26.90
C ALA A 6 47.62 0.73 -26.06
N SER A 7 46.50 1.03 -26.70
CA SER A 7 45.20 1.21 -26.05
C SER A 7 44.64 -0.15 -25.67
N ARG A 8 44.58 -0.45 -24.37
CA ARG A 8 43.83 -1.59 -23.85
C ARG A 8 42.35 -1.24 -23.94
N GLY A 9 41.64 -1.82 -24.92
CA GLY A 9 40.20 -1.81 -24.99
C GLY A 9 39.60 -2.55 -23.78
N LYS A 10 38.69 -1.89 -23.05
CA LYS A 10 37.88 -2.53 -22.02
C LYS A 10 36.94 -3.55 -22.72
N PRO A 11 36.83 -4.79 -22.22
CA PRO A 11 35.86 -5.73 -22.79
C PRO A 11 34.43 -5.24 -22.50
N THR A 12 33.72 -4.88 -23.54
CA THR A 12 32.29 -4.68 -23.53
C THR A 12 31.63 -6.06 -23.37
N VAL A 13 31.23 -6.39 -22.15
CA VAL A 13 30.41 -7.58 -21.89
C VAL A 13 28.99 -7.29 -22.38
N THR A 14 28.72 -7.62 -23.63
CA THR A 14 27.38 -7.72 -24.18
C THR A 14 26.72 -8.97 -23.57
N THR A 15 25.91 -8.78 -22.52
CA THR A 15 25.01 -9.82 -22.02
C THR A 15 23.90 -10.04 -23.06
N THR A 16 24.13 -10.95 -24.01
CA THR A 16 23.07 -11.47 -24.88
C THR A 16 21.98 -12.11 -24.01
N LYS A 17 20.79 -11.52 -23.97
CA LYS A 17 19.60 -12.16 -23.35
C LYS A 17 19.42 -13.53 -24.01
N ARG A 18 19.69 -14.60 -23.25
CA ARG A 18 19.49 -15.97 -23.72
C ARG A 18 18.01 -16.13 -24.06
N GLN A 19 17.70 -16.55 -25.28
CA GLN A 19 16.32 -16.78 -25.72
C GLN A 19 15.73 -17.93 -24.91
N THR A 20 14.55 -17.69 -24.32
CA THR A 20 13.75 -18.71 -23.65
C THR A 20 13.49 -19.90 -24.59
N SER A 21 13.67 -21.12 -24.11
CA SER A 21 13.42 -22.34 -24.91
C SER A 21 11.97 -22.37 -25.44
N PRO A 22 11.72 -22.93 -26.64
CA PRO A 22 10.36 -22.99 -27.20
C PRO A 22 9.34 -23.68 -26.26
N ALA A 23 9.75 -24.74 -25.58
CA ALA A 23 8.92 -25.46 -24.61
C ALA A 23 8.57 -24.56 -23.41
N ALA A 24 9.57 -23.92 -22.81
CA ALA A 24 9.36 -23.00 -21.70
C ALA A 24 8.46 -21.81 -22.08
N ARG A 25 8.66 -21.25 -23.29
CA ARG A 25 7.82 -20.16 -23.81
C ARG A 25 6.35 -20.55 -23.96
N LYS A 26 6.07 -21.80 -24.39
CA LYS A 26 4.69 -22.30 -24.46
C LYS A 26 4.03 -22.34 -23.09
N HIS A 27 4.72 -22.88 -22.08
CA HIS A 27 4.21 -22.95 -20.72
C HIS A 27 4.06 -21.56 -20.08
N LEU A 28 4.99 -20.63 -20.33
CA LEU A 28 4.90 -19.25 -19.85
C LEU A 28 3.65 -18.55 -20.40
N LYS A 29 3.41 -18.62 -21.71
CA LYS A 29 2.20 -18.02 -22.33
C LYS A 29 0.91 -18.60 -21.75
N GLU A 30 0.88 -19.90 -21.49
CA GLU A 30 -0.28 -20.53 -20.88
C GLU A 30 -0.46 -20.10 -19.41
N ALA A 31 0.63 -19.93 -18.65
CA ALA A 31 0.57 -19.40 -17.29
C ALA A 31 0.00 -17.96 -17.29
N GLU A 32 0.47 -17.09 -18.18
CA GLU A 32 -0.01 -15.72 -18.32
C GLU A 32 -1.51 -15.68 -18.71
N ARG A 33 -1.95 -16.56 -19.61
CA ARG A 33 -3.36 -16.72 -19.98
C ARG A 33 -4.24 -17.15 -18.80
N LEU A 34 -3.76 -18.12 -18.00
CA LEU A 34 -4.46 -18.61 -16.82
C LEU A 34 -4.57 -17.55 -15.73
N ILE A 35 -3.52 -16.72 -15.53
CA ILE A 35 -3.59 -15.57 -14.63
C ILE A 35 -4.68 -14.58 -15.09
N ALA A 36 -4.72 -14.28 -16.38
CA ALA A 36 -5.75 -13.38 -16.94
C ALA A 36 -7.17 -13.94 -16.76
N ALA A 37 -7.32 -15.28 -16.72
CA ALA A 37 -8.58 -15.97 -16.46
C ALA A 37 -8.89 -16.20 -14.96
N GLY A 38 -8.07 -15.68 -14.02
CA GLY A 38 -8.26 -15.86 -12.59
C GLY A 38 -7.88 -17.27 -12.07
N GLN A 39 -7.30 -18.13 -12.90
CA GLN A 39 -6.98 -19.54 -12.57
C GLN A 39 -5.57 -19.68 -11.98
N SER A 40 -5.34 -19.08 -10.83
CA SER A 40 -4.01 -18.93 -10.23
C SER A 40 -3.30 -20.25 -9.93
N GLN A 41 -4.00 -21.28 -9.41
CA GLN A 41 -3.39 -22.58 -9.13
C GLN A 41 -2.93 -23.29 -10.41
N ALA A 42 -3.74 -23.23 -11.47
CA ALA A 42 -3.37 -23.79 -12.76
C ALA A 42 -2.17 -23.04 -13.37
N ALA A 43 -2.10 -21.72 -13.19
CA ALA A 43 -0.96 -20.91 -13.61
C ALA A 43 0.33 -21.33 -12.88
N THR A 44 0.28 -21.60 -11.57
CA THR A 44 1.42 -22.10 -10.78
C THR A 44 2.02 -23.37 -11.40
N ALA A 45 1.19 -24.34 -11.79
CA ALA A 45 1.65 -25.57 -12.44
C ALA A 45 2.34 -25.31 -13.80
N GLN A 46 1.85 -24.33 -14.57
CA GLN A 46 2.47 -23.94 -15.83
C GLN A 46 3.79 -23.20 -15.65
N PHE A 47 3.90 -22.32 -14.66
CA PHE A 47 5.18 -21.72 -14.30
C PHE A 47 6.23 -22.74 -13.90
N GLN A 48 5.85 -23.74 -13.09
CA GLN A 48 6.77 -24.83 -12.72
C GLN A 48 7.28 -25.55 -13.97
N ARG A 49 6.40 -25.95 -14.89
CA ARG A 49 6.78 -26.59 -16.16
C ARG A 49 7.67 -25.70 -17.03
N ALA A 50 7.43 -24.38 -17.04
CA ALA A 50 8.28 -23.46 -17.77
C ALA A 50 9.70 -23.41 -17.19
N VAL A 51 9.82 -23.35 -15.87
CA VAL A 51 11.12 -23.39 -15.16
C VAL A 51 11.82 -24.73 -15.33
N ASP A 52 11.10 -25.85 -15.33
CA ASP A 52 11.68 -27.20 -15.56
C ASP A 52 12.21 -27.32 -16.99
N ALA A 53 11.53 -26.72 -17.98
CA ALA A 53 11.96 -26.74 -19.39
C ALA A 53 13.15 -25.76 -19.68
N ASP A 54 13.41 -24.78 -18.83
CA ASP A 54 14.54 -23.85 -18.93
C ASP A 54 15.01 -23.37 -17.54
N PRO A 55 15.70 -24.25 -16.76
CA PRO A 55 16.00 -24.00 -15.35
C PRO A 55 16.95 -22.83 -15.06
N THR A 56 17.71 -22.41 -16.06
CA THR A 56 18.69 -21.32 -15.94
C THR A 56 18.18 -19.97 -16.44
N ASN A 57 16.90 -19.89 -16.78
CA ASN A 57 16.29 -18.67 -17.27
C ASN A 57 15.87 -17.75 -16.09
N VAL A 58 16.51 -16.61 -15.99
CA VAL A 58 16.31 -15.61 -14.91
C VAL A 58 14.89 -15.06 -14.95
N ASP A 59 14.39 -14.68 -16.14
CA ASP A 59 13.06 -14.07 -16.30
C ASP A 59 11.94 -15.03 -15.89
N LEU A 60 12.05 -16.32 -16.23
CA LEU A 60 11.08 -17.33 -15.81
C LEU A 60 11.04 -17.50 -14.29
N ARG A 61 12.20 -17.56 -13.64
CA ARG A 61 12.27 -17.67 -12.18
C ARG A 61 11.74 -16.41 -11.50
N TYR A 62 12.07 -15.24 -12.03
CA TYR A 62 11.53 -13.97 -11.55
C TYR A 62 10.00 -13.94 -11.63
N LYS A 63 9.43 -14.23 -12.82
CA LYS A 63 7.98 -14.23 -13.02
C LYS A 63 7.28 -15.28 -12.14
N PHE A 64 7.87 -16.44 -11.98
CA PHE A 64 7.34 -17.48 -11.11
C PHE A 64 7.40 -17.06 -9.64
N GLY A 65 8.52 -16.52 -9.18
CA GLY A 65 8.66 -16.00 -7.82
C GLY A 65 7.63 -14.91 -7.50
N LYS A 66 7.47 -13.96 -8.42
CA LYS A 66 6.47 -12.90 -8.29
C LYS A 66 5.03 -13.44 -8.24
N HIS A 67 4.70 -14.43 -9.08
CA HIS A 67 3.40 -15.09 -9.05
C HIS A 67 3.14 -15.78 -7.70
N LEU A 68 4.11 -16.53 -7.17
CA LEU A 68 4.02 -17.21 -5.88
C LEU A 68 3.81 -16.22 -4.71
N LEU A 69 4.57 -15.12 -4.69
CA LEU A 69 4.38 -14.06 -3.70
C LEU A 69 2.95 -13.49 -3.75
N GLY A 70 2.41 -13.29 -4.96
CA GLY A 70 1.03 -12.83 -5.17
C GLY A 70 -0.05 -13.85 -4.75
N GLN A 71 0.33 -15.13 -4.54
CA GLN A 71 -0.54 -16.19 -4.01
C GLN A 71 -0.31 -16.46 -2.52
N HIS A 72 0.42 -15.59 -1.82
CA HIS A 72 0.83 -15.77 -0.43
C HIS A 72 1.77 -16.97 -0.16
N GLU A 73 2.32 -17.57 -1.21
CA GLU A 73 3.32 -18.64 -1.14
C GLU A 73 4.73 -18.04 -0.93
N GLN A 74 4.93 -17.41 0.21
CA GLN A 74 6.09 -16.55 0.45
C GLN A 74 7.43 -17.28 0.33
N GLU A 75 7.58 -18.43 0.99
CA GLU A 75 8.86 -19.17 1.00
C GLU A 75 9.26 -19.66 -0.40
N LEU A 76 8.30 -20.18 -1.14
CA LEU A 76 8.52 -20.65 -2.52
C LEU A 76 8.83 -19.48 -3.46
N GLY A 77 8.14 -18.34 -3.29
CA GLY A 77 8.41 -17.13 -4.06
C GLY A 77 9.82 -16.60 -3.81
N ILE A 78 10.22 -16.47 -2.54
CA ILE A 78 11.57 -16.08 -2.13
C ILE A 78 12.62 -17.01 -2.74
N LEU A 79 12.42 -18.34 -2.66
CA LEU A 79 13.34 -19.32 -3.22
C LEU A 79 13.54 -19.15 -4.74
N GLN A 80 12.49 -18.87 -5.51
CA GLN A 80 12.63 -18.64 -6.95
C GLN A 80 13.38 -17.34 -7.25
N LEU A 81 13.13 -16.27 -6.49
CA LEU A 81 13.82 -15.00 -6.65
C LEU A 81 15.32 -15.11 -6.28
N GLU A 82 15.65 -15.79 -5.19
CA GLU A 82 17.04 -16.08 -4.83
C GLU A 82 17.77 -16.87 -5.92
N ARG A 83 17.10 -17.86 -6.53
CA ARG A 83 17.66 -18.62 -7.67
C ARG A 83 17.86 -17.73 -8.89
N ALA A 84 16.93 -16.79 -9.17
CA ALA A 84 17.10 -15.82 -10.24
C ALA A 84 18.32 -14.90 -10.00
N ILE A 85 18.50 -14.41 -8.78
CA ILE A 85 19.65 -13.55 -8.39
C ILE A 85 20.96 -14.32 -8.50
N ARG A 86 21.03 -15.61 -8.07
CA ARG A 86 22.22 -16.43 -8.24
C ARG A 86 22.61 -16.66 -9.69
N LEU A 87 21.64 -16.69 -10.61
CA LEU A 87 21.91 -16.83 -12.05
C LEU A 87 22.36 -15.52 -12.70
N ASN A 88 21.82 -14.39 -12.26
CA ASN A 88 22.24 -13.06 -12.71
C ASN A 88 21.99 -12.03 -11.60
N ASP A 89 23.05 -11.64 -10.92
CA ASP A 89 23.01 -10.70 -9.81
C ASP A 89 23.07 -9.22 -10.28
N ARG A 90 23.10 -8.99 -11.60
CA ARG A 90 23.03 -7.67 -12.25
C ARG A 90 21.66 -7.36 -12.85
N ASP A 91 20.67 -8.19 -12.60
CA ASP A 91 19.28 -7.91 -12.96
C ASP A 91 18.57 -7.28 -11.74
N ALA A 92 18.15 -6.02 -11.90
CA ALA A 92 17.51 -5.28 -10.82
C ALA A 92 16.12 -5.82 -10.45
N ALA A 93 15.39 -6.44 -11.39
CA ALA A 93 14.01 -6.85 -11.16
C ALA A 93 13.86 -7.91 -10.05
N PRO A 94 14.62 -9.02 -10.03
CA PRO A 94 14.57 -9.97 -8.92
C PRO A 94 15.07 -9.38 -7.59
N LEU A 95 16.06 -8.46 -7.63
CA LEU A 95 16.57 -7.79 -6.43
C LEU A 95 15.50 -6.90 -5.79
N LEU A 96 14.78 -6.12 -6.59
CA LEU A 96 13.69 -5.25 -6.14
C LEU A 96 12.52 -6.07 -5.56
N GLU A 97 12.09 -7.10 -6.26
CA GLU A 97 10.98 -7.94 -5.82
C GLU A 97 11.31 -8.66 -4.50
N LEU A 98 12.50 -9.24 -4.37
CA LEU A 98 12.94 -9.90 -3.14
C LEU A 98 13.14 -8.89 -1.99
N GLY A 99 13.73 -7.73 -2.29
CA GLY A 99 13.89 -6.64 -1.34
C GLY A 99 12.53 -6.12 -0.82
N GLN A 100 11.54 -6.03 -1.71
CA GLN A 100 10.18 -5.64 -1.35
C GLN A 100 9.49 -6.72 -0.49
N ALA A 101 9.64 -8.01 -0.82
CA ALA A 101 9.12 -9.11 -0.02
C ALA A 101 9.72 -9.14 1.40
N TYR A 102 11.03 -8.91 1.51
CA TYR A 102 11.68 -8.79 2.82
C TYR A 102 11.26 -7.52 3.59
N THR A 103 11.01 -6.43 2.88
CA THR A 103 10.46 -5.19 3.48
C THR A 103 9.05 -5.42 4.02
N ALA A 104 8.22 -6.14 3.29
CA ALA A 104 6.84 -6.45 3.70
C ALA A 104 6.79 -7.31 4.96
N THR A 105 7.79 -8.18 5.16
CA THR A 105 7.92 -9.07 6.33
C THR A 105 8.86 -8.51 7.42
N ASN A 106 9.19 -7.21 7.37
CA ASN A 106 10.06 -6.50 8.32
C ASN A 106 11.50 -7.07 8.42
N ARG A 107 11.94 -7.84 7.42
CA ARG A 107 13.32 -8.39 7.32
C ARG A 107 14.27 -7.35 6.74
N PHE A 108 14.35 -6.17 7.37
CA PHE A 108 15.04 -4.99 6.83
C PHE A 108 16.54 -5.19 6.58
N ALA A 109 17.22 -5.97 7.42
CA ALA A 109 18.64 -6.27 7.21
C ALA A 109 18.86 -7.03 5.88
N ALA A 110 18.02 -8.01 5.58
CA ALA A 110 18.07 -8.77 4.33
C ALA A 110 17.65 -7.91 3.11
N ALA A 111 16.65 -7.04 3.27
CA ALA A 111 16.17 -6.16 2.20
C ALA A 111 17.23 -5.13 1.77
N ARG A 112 17.98 -4.55 2.71
CA ARG A 112 18.89 -3.43 2.49
C ARG A 112 19.87 -3.70 1.36
N GLY A 113 20.70 -4.74 1.47
CA GLY A 113 21.74 -5.01 0.49
C GLY A 113 21.22 -5.29 -0.91
N LEU A 114 20.03 -5.92 -1.01
CA LEU A 114 19.36 -6.16 -2.29
C LEU A 114 18.90 -4.86 -2.94
N LEU A 115 18.28 -3.98 -2.16
CA LEU A 115 17.73 -2.72 -2.65
C LEU A 115 18.84 -1.69 -2.97
N GLU A 116 19.90 -1.63 -2.18
CA GLU A 116 21.08 -0.80 -2.47
C GLU A 116 21.75 -1.25 -3.79
N LYS A 117 21.93 -2.56 -3.99
CA LYS A 117 22.43 -3.11 -5.24
C LYS A 117 21.50 -2.80 -6.44
N ALA A 118 20.19 -2.89 -6.22
CA ALA A 118 19.22 -2.52 -7.27
C ALA A 118 19.32 -1.04 -7.65
N LEU A 119 19.55 -0.12 -6.68
CA LEU A 119 19.79 1.30 -6.94
C LEU A 119 21.06 1.54 -7.77
N GLU A 120 22.15 0.81 -7.50
CA GLU A 120 23.38 0.90 -8.30
C GLU A 120 23.14 0.48 -9.76
N ILE A 121 22.32 -0.54 -10.00
CA ILE A 121 22.04 -1.08 -11.32
C ILE A 121 21.00 -0.25 -12.08
N ALA A 122 19.94 0.14 -11.43
CA ALA A 122 18.74 0.73 -12.02
C ALA A 122 18.30 2.04 -11.35
N GLY A 123 19.23 2.85 -10.84
CA GLY A 123 18.93 4.12 -10.18
C GLY A 123 18.36 5.22 -11.08
N LYS A 124 18.16 4.96 -12.38
CA LYS A 124 17.40 5.82 -13.29
C LYS A 124 15.96 5.36 -13.52
N ALA A 125 15.54 4.26 -12.90
CA ALA A 125 14.17 3.78 -12.97
C ALA A 125 13.36 4.32 -11.79
N SER A 126 12.23 4.92 -12.08
CA SER A 126 11.33 5.52 -11.06
C SER A 126 10.86 4.49 -10.02
N GLN A 127 10.54 3.26 -10.45
CA GLN A 127 10.11 2.16 -9.58
C GLN A 127 11.19 1.77 -8.55
N THR A 128 12.48 1.84 -8.91
CA THR A 128 13.58 1.55 -7.97
C THR A 128 13.55 2.52 -6.78
N HIS A 129 13.37 3.80 -7.06
CA HIS A 129 13.25 4.82 -6.03
C HIS A 129 11.97 4.69 -5.22
N LEU A 130 10.83 4.34 -5.83
CA LEU A 130 9.58 4.07 -5.11
C LEU A 130 9.76 2.95 -4.08
N ILE A 131 10.33 1.82 -4.50
CA ILE A 131 10.53 0.65 -3.65
C ILE A 131 11.51 0.96 -2.51
N TYR A 132 12.61 1.65 -2.82
CA TYR A 132 13.59 2.05 -1.81
C TYR A 132 13.01 3.09 -0.83
N GLY A 133 12.23 4.04 -1.31
CA GLY A 133 11.48 4.99 -0.47
C GLY A 133 10.51 4.28 0.47
N THR A 134 9.79 3.26 -0.02
CA THR A 134 8.90 2.43 0.81
C THR A 134 9.67 1.66 1.89
N PHE A 135 10.83 1.12 1.55
CA PHE A 135 11.73 0.46 2.51
C PHE A 135 12.20 1.42 3.62
N LEU A 136 12.59 2.63 3.26
CA LEU A 136 13.00 3.66 4.23
C LEU A 136 11.82 4.15 5.10
N HIS A 137 10.66 4.37 4.46
CA HIS A 137 9.43 4.76 5.15
C HIS A 137 9.06 3.74 6.24
N LYS A 138 9.08 2.44 5.91
CA LYS A 138 8.80 1.38 6.89
C LYS A 138 9.80 1.29 8.04
N GLN A 139 10.97 1.89 7.92
CA GLN A 139 11.97 2.01 8.99
C GLN A 139 11.90 3.34 9.75
N GLY A 140 10.94 4.19 9.49
CA GLY A 140 10.85 5.51 10.10
C GLY A 140 11.90 6.53 9.60
N LYS A 141 12.66 6.22 8.56
CA LYS A 141 13.63 7.12 7.92
C LYS A 141 12.93 8.07 6.96
N LEU A 142 12.03 8.89 7.50
CA LEU A 142 11.07 9.64 6.71
C LEU A 142 11.69 10.71 5.80
N PRO A 143 12.74 11.50 6.21
CA PRO A 143 13.38 12.45 5.32
C PRO A 143 13.95 11.80 4.06
N ASP A 144 14.67 10.67 4.23
CA ASP A 144 15.25 9.92 3.13
C ASP A 144 14.15 9.29 2.24
N ALA A 145 13.08 8.78 2.87
CA ALA A 145 11.94 8.22 2.16
C ALA A 145 11.27 9.27 1.26
N VAL A 146 11.02 10.48 1.79
CA VAL A 146 10.46 11.60 1.02
C VAL A 146 11.38 11.94 -0.16
N ALA A 147 12.70 12.01 0.05
CA ALA A 147 13.66 12.30 -1.03
C ALA A 147 13.58 11.24 -2.15
N HIS A 148 13.48 9.96 -1.80
CA HIS A 148 13.35 8.88 -2.79
C HIS A 148 11.98 8.88 -3.48
N PHE A 149 10.88 9.13 -2.80
CA PHE A 149 9.56 9.28 -3.43
C PHE A 149 9.53 10.49 -4.39
N ARG A 150 10.12 11.61 -4.01
CA ARG A 150 10.27 12.77 -4.90
C ARG A 150 11.08 12.42 -6.15
N LYS A 151 12.21 11.74 -5.99
CA LYS A 151 13.02 11.28 -7.12
C LYS A 151 12.26 10.32 -8.04
N ALA A 152 11.43 9.43 -7.47
CA ALA A 152 10.57 8.54 -8.26
C ALA A 152 9.59 9.34 -9.13
N LEU A 153 8.93 10.36 -8.58
CA LEU A 153 8.01 11.23 -9.34
C LEU A 153 8.75 12.07 -10.40
N THR A 154 9.93 12.62 -10.08
CA THR A 154 10.76 13.35 -11.07
C THR A 154 11.09 12.45 -12.27
N LEU A 155 11.57 11.23 -12.02
CA LEU A 155 11.87 10.27 -13.08
C LEU A 155 10.63 9.84 -13.87
N MET A 156 9.46 9.80 -13.24
CA MET A 156 8.20 9.51 -13.91
C MET A 156 7.74 10.65 -14.82
N LEU A 157 8.03 11.90 -14.47
CA LEU A 157 7.81 13.07 -15.33
C LEU A 157 8.73 13.05 -16.57
N GLU A 158 10.02 12.70 -16.40
CA GLU A 158 11.00 12.60 -17.46
C GLU A 158 10.69 11.45 -18.44
N CYS A 159 10.27 10.29 -17.92
CA CYS A 159 9.98 9.08 -18.69
C CYS A 159 8.61 8.49 -18.24
N PRO A 160 7.50 8.95 -18.80
CA PRO A 160 6.19 8.46 -18.41
C PRO A 160 6.07 6.95 -18.56
N VAL A 161 5.66 6.29 -17.48
CA VAL A 161 5.36 4.86 -17.51
C VAL A 161 4.03 4.66 -18.22
N GLU A 162 3.93 3.67 -19.12
CA GLU A 162 2.65 3.28 -19.68
C GLU A 162 1.74 2.79 -18.54
N ALA A 163 0.58 3.43 -18.40
CA ALA A 163 -0.37 3.12 -17.35
C ALA A 163 -0.86 1.67 -17.49
N THR A 164 -0.71 0.90 -16.43
CA THR A 164 -1.29 -0.45 -16.37
C THR A 164 -2.80 -0.36 -16.10
N VAL A 165 -3.59 -1.17 -16.80
CA VAL A 165 -5.04 -1.22 -16.55
C VAL A 165 -5.28 -1.80 -15.16
N PRO A 166 -6.03 -1.13 -14.28
CA PRO A 166 -6.31 -1.63 -12.94
C PRO A 166 -7.04 -2.98 -13.02
N LYS A 167 -6.53 -4.00 -12.32
CA LYS A 167 -7.27 -5.25 -12.14
C LYS A 167 -8.51 -4.97 -11.29
N ARG A 168 -9.68 -5.42 -11.78
CA ARG A 168 -10.92 -5.40 -11.00
C ARG A 168 -10.69 -6.30 -9.77
N LYS A 169 -10.91 -5.77 -8.57
CA LYS A 169 -10.86 -6.57 -7.33
C LYS A 169 -12.17 -7.34 -7.19
N GLU A 170 -12.08 -8.54 -6.64
CA GLU A 170 -13.25 -9.33 -6.26
C GLU A 170 -14.01 -8.61 -5.15
N ASP A 171 -15.34 -8.62 -5.25
CA ASP A 171 -16.21 -8.11 -4.20
C ASP A 171 -16.22 -9.13 -3.04
N PHE A 172 -16.12 -8.66 -1.81
CA PHE A 172 -16.26 -9.52 -0.63
C PHE A 172 -17.75 -9.71 -0.25
N ASP A 173 -18.05 -10.80 0.47
CA ASP A 173 -19.40 -11.09 0.96
C ASP A 173 -19.79 -10.10 2.06
N LYS A 174 -20.42 -8.98 1.68
CA LYS A 174 -20.81 -7.92 2.60
C LYS A 174 -21.65 -8.39 3.78
N PRO A 175 -22.71 -9.18 3.62
CA PRO A 175 -23.53 -9.64 4.75
C PRO A 175 -22.72 -10.43 5.79
N GLU A 176 -21.72 -11.21 5.36
CA GLU A 176 -20.86 -11.96 6.27
C GLU A 176 -19.87 -11.02 6.99
N VAL A 177 -19.32 -10.04 6.29
CA VAL A 177 -18.40 -9.04 6.87
C VAL A 177 -19.15 -8.10 7.83
N GLU A 178 -20.40 -7.71 7.53
CA GLU A 178 -21.22 -6.92 8.45
C GLU A 178 -21.53 -7.68 9.74
N ARG A 179 -21.88 -8.97 9.64
CA ARG A 179 -22.04 -9.82 10.84
C ARG A 179 -20.75 -9.90 11.64
N LEU A 180 -19.60 -10.04 10.97
CA LEU A 180 -18.29 -10.05 11.61
C LEU A 180 -18.02 -8.73 12.34
N LEU A 181 -18.30 -7.58 11.72
CA LEU A 181 -18.16 -6.25 12.33
C LEU A 181 -18.94 -6.16 13.65
N TRP A 182 -20.23 -6.47 13.63
CA TRP A 182 -21.10 -6.37 14.83
C TRP A 182 -20.68 -7.35 15.91
N THR A 183 -20.35 -8.59 15.53
CA THR A 183 -19.82 -9.59 16.47
C THR A 183 -18.52 -9.12 17.12
N THR A 184 -17.59 -8.55 16.34
CA THR A 184 -16.30 -8.07 16.83
C THR A 184 -16.49 -6.89 17.80
N LEU A 185 -17.35 -5.91 17.45
CA LEU A 185 -17.66 -4.78 18.34
C LEU A 185 -18.27 -5.26 19.66
N SER A 186 -19.17 -6.26 19.62
CA SER A 186 -19.76 -6.81 20.83
C SER A 186 -18.74 -7.58 21.69
N GLN A 187 -17.87 -8.38 21.08
CA GLN A 187 -16.79 -9.08 21.79
C GLN A 187 -15.86 -8.09 22.51
N LEU A 188 -15.50 -7.00 21.83
CA LEU A 188 -14.69 -5.92 22.40
C LEU A 188 -15.42 -5.23 23.56
N ALA A 189 -16.70 -4.91 23.41
CA ALA A 189 -17.50 -4.27 24.47
C ALA A 189 -17.64 -5.18 25.72
N LEU A 190 -17.87 -6.48 25.53
CA LEU A 190 -17.91 -7.47 26.62
C LEU A 190 -16.57 -7.67 27.30
N ALA A 191 -15.46 -7.46 26.59
CA ALA A 191 -14.10 -7.46 27.14
C ALA A 191 -13.73 -6.14 27.85
N GLY A 192 -14.64 -5.16 27.91
CA GLY A 192 -14.41 -3.86 28.54
C GLY A 192 -13.67 -2.85 27.64
N VAL A 193 -13.63 -3.08 26.34
CA VAL A 193 -13.04 -2.16 25.35
C VAL A 193 -14.13 -1.25 24.79
N HIS A 194 -13.87 0.05 24.76
CA HIS A 194 -14.77 1.08 24.23
C HIS A 194 -14.56 1.30 22.73
N ALA A 195 -14.66 0.22 21.94
CA ALA A 195 -14.46 0.28 20.50
C ALA A 195 -15.74 0.72 19.78
N PHE A 196 -15.56 1.53 18.74
CA PHE A 196 -16.65 2.04 17.90
C PHE A 196 -16.26 1.98 16.41
N ALA A 197 -17.25 1.90 15.51
CA ALA A 197 -17.00 2.01 14.08
C ALA A 197 -16.44 3.40 13.74
N ALA A 198 -15.39 3.46 12.92
CA ALA A 198 -14.70 4.70 12.58
C ALA A 198 -14.52 4.83 11.05
N PHE A 199 -14.03 5.93 10.58
CA PHE A 199 -13.62 6.20 9.18
C PHE A 199 -14.62 5.70 8.12
N GLY A 200 -14.16 4.87 7.17
CA GLY A 200 -14.96 4.30 6.09
C GLY A 200 -16.12 3.46 6.59
N THR A 201 -15.88 2.64 7.60
CA THR A 201 -16.90 1.79 8.24
C THR A 201 -18.02 2.63 8.85
N LEU A 202 -17.71 3.68 9.61
CA LEU A 202 -18.71 4.59 10.17
C LEU A 202 -19.46 5.34 9.07
N LEU A 203 -18.75 5.84 8.07
CA LEU A 203 -19.35 6.55 6.93
C LEU A 203 -20.38 5.67 6.22
N GLY A 204 -20.05 4.41 5.97
CA GLY A 204 -20.98 3.44 5.39
C GLY A 204 -22.23 3.23 6.25
N ILE A 205 -22.05 2.96 7.53
CA ILE A 205 -23.16 2.73 8.47
C ILE A 205 -24.12 3.94 8.52
N VAL A 206 -23.57 5.15 8.61
CA VAL A 206 -24.39 6.37 8.79
C VAL A 206 -25.03 6.84 7.49
N ARG A 207 -24.33 6.73 6.36
CA ARG A 207 -24.79 7.25 5.07
C ARG A 207 -25.59 6.22 4.26
N GLU A 208 -25.16 4.96 4.25
CA GLU A 208 -25.72 3.91 3.40
C GLU A 208 -26.51 2.85 4.20
N GLY A 209 -26.47 2.89 5.53
CA GLY A 209 -27.08 1.88 6.40
C GLY A 209 -26.30 0.57 6.50
N GLY A 210 -25.06 0.49 6.01
CA GLY A 210 -24.19 -0.69 6.03
C GLY A 210 -22.80 -0.36 5.50
N LEU A 211 -21.95 -1.37 5.26
CA LEU A 211 -20.61 -1.15 4.73
C LEU A 211 -20.63 -0.57 3.31
N LEU A 212 -19.66 0.28 2.98
CA LEU A 212 -19.53 0.85 1.63
C LEU A 212 -19.25 -0.25 0.58
N PRO A 213 -19.74 -0.09 -0.67
CA PRO A 213 -19.61 -1.12 -1.71
C PRO A 213 -18.16 -1.49 -2.08
N PHE A 214 -17.21 -0.66 -1.75
CA PHE A 214 -15.79 -0.79 -2.13
C PHE A 214 -14.85 -0.80 -0.92
N ASP A 215 -15.38 -0.84 0.30
CA ASP A 215 -14.56 -1.02 1.51
C ASP A 215 -13.95 -2.42 1.51
N LYS A 216 -12.71 -2.49 1.93
CA LYS A 216 -11.89 -3.71 1.91
C LYS A 216 -11.46 -4.14 3.30
N ASP A 217 -11.68 -3.28 4.25
CA ASP A 217 -11.25 -3.34 5.63
C ASP A 217 -12.37 -2.82 6.54
N ILE A 218 -12.28 -3.20 7.78
CA ILE A 218 -13.11 -2.67 8.86
C ILE A 218 -12.26 -1.68 9.63
N ASP A 219 -12.75 -0.46 9.79
CA ASP A 219 -12.08 0.56 10.61
C ASP A 219 -12.75 0.67 11.97
N LEU A 220 -11.99 0.49 13.05
CA LEU A 220 -12.46 0.73 14.42
C LEU A 220 -11.62 1.82 15.09
N GLY A 221 -12.29 2.62 15.90
CA GLY A 221 -11.67 3.56 16.84
C GLY A 221 -11.88 3.12 18.28
N LEU A 222 -10.93 3.45 19.16
CA LEU A 222 -11.03 3.22 20.60
C LEU A 222 -10.08 4.14 21.38
N PRO A 223 -10.22 4.32 22.70
CA PRO A 223 -9.24 4.99 23.54
C PRO A 223 -7.85 4.34 23.39
N HIS A 224 -6.81 5.13 23.13
CA HIS A 224 -5.47 4.60 22.83
C HIS A 224 -4.91 3.66 23.91
N ASN A 225 -5.21 3.92 25.16
CA ASN A 225 -4.79 3.08 26.30
C ASN A 225 -5.49 1.70 26.34
N GLU A 226 -6.48 1.46 25.48
CA GLU A 226 -7.17 0.17 25.38
C GLU A 226 -6.68 -0.69 24.19
N LEU A 227 -5.75 -0.19 23.37
CA LEU A 227 -5.22 -0.90 22.20
C LEU A 227 -4.70 -2.31 22.52
N ASP A 228 -3.96 -2.46 23.61
CA ASP A 228 -3.40 -3.77 23.99
C ASP A 228 -4.48 -4.74 24.47
N LEU A 229 -5.51 -4.25 25.15
CA LEU A 229 -6.64 -5.06 25.54
C LEU A 229 -7.44 -5.50 24.32
N ALA A 230 -7.69 -4.58 23.40
CA ALA A 230 -8.36 -4.85 22.13
C ALA A 230 -7.60 -5.91 21.31
N ALA A 231 -6.28 -5.78 21.20
CA ALA A 231 -5.44 -6.73 20.49
C ALA A 231 -5.55 -8.15 21.06
N ARG A 232 -5.45 -8.29 22.38
CA ARG A 232 -5.63 -9.61 23.03
C ARG A 232 -7.01 -10.19 22.78
N CYS A 233 -8.06 -9.37 22.85
CA CYS A 233 -9.43 -9.79 22.56
C CYS A 233 -9.59 -10.26 21.11
N LEU A 234 -9.08 -9.51 20.14
CA LEU A 234 -9.12 -9.87 18.72
C LEU A 234 -8.40 -11.19 18.44
N VAL A 235 -7.20 -11.37 18.96
CA VAL A 235 -6.42 -12.61 18.77
C VAL A 235 -7.16 -13.81 19.36
N ALA A 236 -7.77 -13.67 20.54
CA ALA A 236 -8.57 -14.72 21.16
C ALA A 236 -9.82 -15.08 20.35
N ASN A 237 -10.30 -14.20 19.46
CA ASN A 237 -11.49 -14.36 18.63
C ASN A 237 -11.18 -14.63 17.13
N GLY A 238 -10.01 -15.17 16.81
CA GLY A 238 -9.67 -15.68 15.47
C GLY A 238 -9.07 -14.67 14.52
N TRP A 239 -8.59 -13.53 15.03
CA TRP A 239 -7.81 -12.55 14.29
C TRP A 239 -6.31 -12.80 14.47
N ALA A 240 -5.53 -12.60 13.43
CA ALA A 240 -4.07 -12.59 13.52
C ALA A 240 -3.56 -11.16 13.35
N GLU A 241 -2.73 -10.71 14.27
CA GLU A 241 -2.13 -9.39 14.14
C GLU A 241 -1.15 -9.35 12.97
N VAL A 242 -1.27 -8.32 12.13
CA VAL A 242 -0.34 -8.05 11.03
C VAL A 242 0.81 -7.21 11.59
N PRO A 243 2.04 -7.72 11.60
CA PRO A 243 3.15 -7.01 12.23
C PRO A 243 3.49 -5.72 11.48
N HIS A 244 3.45 -4.60 12.16
CA HIS A 244 4.02 -3.34 11.70
C HIS A 244 5.29 -3.07 12.52
N ALA A 245 6.47 -3.02 11.89
CA ALA A 245 7.75 -3.06 12.60
C ALA A 245 7.92 -1.96 13.66
N PHE A 246 7.42 -0.76 13.40
CA PHE A 246 7.60 0.40 14.29
C PHE A 246 6.31 1.21 14.46
N ALA A 247 5.25 0.89 13.70
CA ALA A 247 3.99 1.58 13.87
C ALA A 247 3.27 1.06 15.11
N VAL A 248 2.91 1.98 16.00
CA VAL A 248 2.20 1.68 17.24
C VAL A 248 0.72 2.06 17.15
N ASN A 249 0.34 2.81 16.11
CA ASN A 249 -1.03 3.20 15.81
C ASN A 249 -1.16 3.51 14.30
N PRO A 250 -2.18 2.99 13.60
CA PRO A 250 -3.11 1.95 14.02
C PRO A 250 -2.45 0.56 14.11
N ARG A 251 -3.16 -0.40 14.70
CA ARG A 251 -2.81 -1.82 14.64
C ARG A 251 -3.77 -2.54 13.69
N SER A 252 -3.22 -3.38 12.82
CA SER A 252 -4.00 -4.11 11.82
C SER A 252 -4.09 -5.59 12.15
N PHE A 253 -5.24 -6.20 11.89
CA PHE A 253 -5.47 -7.63 12.11
C PHE A 253 -6.15 -8.25 10.89
N LEU A 254 -5.83 -9.50 10.59
CA LEU A 254 -6.43 -10.29 9.54
C LEU A 254 -7.31 -11.37 10.15
N HIS A 255 -8.57 -11.44 9.74
CA HIS A 255 -9.45 -12.53 10.12
C HIS A 255 -9.09 -13.79 9.31
N LEU A 256 -8.60 -14.83 10.00
CA LEU A 256 -7.97 -15.98 9.35
C LEU A 256 -8.91 -16.76 8.42
N LYS A 257 -10.22 -16.81 8.75
CA LYS A 257 -11.20 -17.53 7.94
C LYS A 257 -11.73 -16.72 6.76
N LEU A 258 -12.07 -15.45 6.99
CA LEU A 258 -12.74 -14.60 5.98
C LEU A 258 -11.77 -13.76 5.16
N GLN A 259 -10.48 -13.74 5.53
CA GLN A 259 -9.45 -12.94 4.86
C GLN A 259 -9.79 -11.45 4.77
N VAL A 260 -10.51 -10.95 5.78
CA VAL A 260 -10.87 -9.53 5.96
C VAL A 260 -9.89 -8.89 6.93
N THR A 261 -9.44 -7.68 6.64
CA THR A 261 -8.61 -6.88 7.55
C THR A 261 -9.45 -5.98 8.42
N ILE A 262 -8.97 -5.75 9.65
CA ILE A 262 -9.50 -4.74 10.54
C ILE A 262 -8.35 -3.84 11.00
N ASP A 263 -8.54 -2.54 10.86
CA ASP A 263 -7.63 -1.53 11.39
C ASP A 263 -8.21 -0.94 12.68
N VAL A 264 -7.43 -1.04 13.75
CA VAL A 264 -7.82 -0.58 15.08
C VAL A 264 -7.00 0.64 15.42
N THR A 265 -7.65 1.79 15.47
CA THR A 265 -7.02 3.09 15.66
C THR A 265 -7.25 3.62 17.06
N GLY A 266 -6.18 3.89 17.77
CA GLY A 266 -6.21 4.50 19.10
C GLY A 266 -6.33 6.01 19.05
N PHE A 267 -7.25 6.55 19.86
CA PHE A 267 -7.46 7.98 20.08
C PHE A 267 -6.87 8.36 21.44
N ALA A 268 -5.83 9.20 21.44
CA ALA A 268 -5.12 9.64 22.63
C ALA A 268 -5.58 11.04 23.05
N VAL A 269 -5.90 11.22 24.33
CA VAL A 269 -6.24 12.53 24.91
C VAL A 269 -4.99 13.17 25.49
N ASP A 270 -4.69 14.37 25.01
CA ASP A 270 -3.69 15.23 25.65
C ASP A 270 -4.25 15.75 26.98
N GLN A 271 -3.65 15.33 28.06
CA GLN A 271 -4.10 15.64 29.44
C GLN A 271 -4.02 17.14 29.78
N GLN A 272 -3.20 17.93 29.07
CA GLN A 272 -3.05 19.37 29.34
C GLN A 272 -4.11 20.18 28.60
N SER A 273 -4.35 19.87 27.33
CA SER A 273 -5.30 20.63 26.48
C SER A 273 -6.71 20.03 26.47
N GLY A 274 -6.88 18.78 26.88
CA GLY A 274 -8.13 18.01 26.69
C GLY A 274 -8.41 17.64 25.24
N THR A 275 -7.49 17.95 24.32
CA THR A 275 -7.62 17.67 22.89
C THR A 275 -7.37 16.19 22.62
N THR A 276 -8.20 15.58 21.78
CA THR A 276 -7.98 14.22 21.32
C THR A 276 -7.20 14.20 20.00
N TYR A 277 -6.22 13.33 19.91
CA TYR A 277 -5.44 13.10 18.69
C TYR A 277 -5.58 11.66 18.22
N GLU A 278 -5.64 11.52 16.93
CA GLU A 278 -5.53 10.24 16.21
C GLU A 278 -4.44 10.38 15.15
N GLY A 279 -3.85 9.27 14.71
CA GLY A 279 -2.88 9.36 13.64
C GLY A 279 -2.11 8.08 13.40
N ILE A 280 -1.16 8.18 12.47
CA ILE A 280 -0.19 7.12 12.19
C ILE A 280 1.07 7.45 12.96
N TRP A 281 1.37 6.65 13.98
CA TRP A 281 2.48 6.87 14.90
C TRP A 281 3.51 5.76 14.77
N ILE A 282 4.77 6.18 14.63
CA ILE A 282 5.93 5.29 14.63
C ILE A 282 6.75 5.57 15.90
N GLU A 283 7.15 4.52 16.57
CA GLU A 283 8.03 4.62 17.74
C GLU A 283 9.45 5.03 17.30
N GLY A 284 10.11 5.84 18.15
CA GLY A 284 11.52 6.22 17.98
C GLY A 284 11.81 7.28 16.93
N ILE A 285 10.79 7.97 16.40
CA ILE A 285 10.95 9.15 15.53
C ILE A 285 10.48 10.43 16.23
N PRO A 286 10.89 11.63 15.77
CA PRO A 286 10.35 12.89 16.28
C PRO A 286 8.82 12.93 16.17
N ALA A 287 8.15 13.42 17.22
CA ALA A 287 6.69 13.40 17.29
C ALA A 287 6.03 14.17 16.12
N GLU A 288 6.64 15.31 15.71
CA GLU A 288 6.17 16.16 14.61
C GLU A 288 6.30 15.49 13.23
N TRP A 289 7.01 14.38 13.10
CA TRP A 289 7.08 13.61 11.85
C TRP A 289 5.90 12.70 11.65
N ASN A 290 5.19 12.35 12.73
CA ASN A 290 4.00 11.51 12.68
C ASN A 290 2.84 12.24 12.00
N ARG A 291 1.95 11.48 11.37
CA ARG A 291 0.68 12.03 10.86
C ARG A 291 -0.32 12.08 12.00
N LEU A 292 -0.89 13.25 12.24
CA LEU A 292 -1.87 13.48 13.30
C LEU A 292 -3.13 14.17 12.74
N THR A 293 -4.28 13.80 13.29
CA THR A 293 -5.54 14.52 13.19
C THR A 293 -5.98 14.98 14.58
N ARG A 294 -6.64 16.10 14.62
CA ARG A 294 -7.15 16.69 15.85
C ARG A 294 -8.66 16.53 15.93
N TRP A 295 -9.12 16.15 17.11
CA TRP A 295 -10.52 15.92 17.41
C TRP A 295 -10.93 16.67 18.66
N ASP A 296 -12.20 17.06 18.73
CA ASP A 296 -12.81 17.43 19.98
C ASP A 296 -13.01 16.20 20.87
N THR A 297 -13.51 16.38 22.07
CA THR A 297 -13.81 15.26 22.97
C THR A 297 -14.71 14.22 22.29
N ILE A 298 -14.26 12.97 22.25
CA ILE A 298 -15.03 11.86 21.69
C ILE A 298 -15.91 11.27 22.81
N SER A 299 -17.22 11.47 22.69
CA SER A 299 -18.20 10.90 23.60
C SER A 299 -18.75 9.58 23.05
N LEU A 300 -18.76 8.54 23.90
CA LEU A 300 -19.27 7.23 23.55
C LEU A 300 -20.49 6.88 24.41
N VAL A 301 -21.46 6.23 23.80
CA VAL A 301 -22.67 5.75 24.47
C VAL A 301 -22.85 4.24 24.25
N LYS A 302 -23.45 3.58 25.23
CA LYS A 302 -23.86 2.16 25.10
C LYS A 302 -25.02 2.06 24.12
N ALA A 303 -24.96 1.05 23.26
CA ALA A 303 -25.97 0.75 22.25
C ALA A 303 -26.06 -0.76 22.04
N ASN A 304 -26.97 -1.18 21.18
CA ASN A 304 -27.09 -2.55 20.75
C ASN A 304 -26.79 -2.65 19.24
N ALA A 305 -26.10 -3.71 18.87
CA ALA A 305 -25.94 -4.13 17.48
C ALA A 305 -27.31 -4.60 16.90
N PRO A 306 -27.44 -4.82 15.60
CA PRO A 306 -28.71 -5.28 15.00
C PRO A 306 -29.27 -6.58 15.56
N ASP A 307 -28.41 -7.45 16.11
CA ASP A 307 -28.80 -8.71 16.78
C ASP A 307 -29.10 -8.54 18.27
N GLY A 308 -29.07 -7.32 18.80
CA GLY A 308 -29.32 -6.99 20.20
C GLY A 308 -28.12 -7.10 21.14
N SER A 309 -26.96 -7.51 20.66
CA SER A 309 -25.72 -7.61 21.47
C SER A 309 -25.15 -6.21 21.82
N PRO A 310 -24.53 -6.06 23.01
CA PRO A 310 -24.05 -4.76 23.49
C PRO A 310 -22.85 -4.29 22.70
N ILE A 311 -22.83 -2.99 22.36
CA ILE A 311 -21.72 -2.32 21.70
C ILE A 311 -21.53 -0.91 22.28
N TRP A 312 -20.41 -0.29 21.92
CA TRP A 312 -20.22 1.15 22.05
C TRP A 312 -20.38 1.83 20.70
N LYS A 313 -20.90 3.05 20.68
CA LYS A 313 -20.97 3.92 19.50
C LYS A 313 -20.68 5.37 19.85
N LEU A 314 -20.33 6.15 18.87
CA LEU A 314 -20.23 7.61 19.00
C LEU A 314 -21.61 8.18 19.38
N GLU A 315 -21.62 9.13 20.31
CA GLU A 315 -22.82 9.86 20.69
C GLU A 315 -23.34 10.72 19.52
N ASP A 316 -22.42 11.43 18.84
CA ASP A 316 -22.71 12.21 17.63
C ASP A 316 -21.82 11.76 16.45
N PRO A 317 -22.22 10.72 15.72
CA PRO A 317 -21.46 10.21 14.57
C PRO A 317 -21.44 11.20 13.39
N GLU A 318 -22.45 12.06 13.25
CA GLU A 318 -22.51 13.04 12.16
C GLU A 318 -21.51 14.19 12.36
N ALA A 319 -21.38 14.69 13.59
CA ALA A 319 -20.35 15.69 13.92
C ALA A 319 -18.96 15.12 13.70
N TRP A 320 -18.73 13.86 14.10
CA TRP A 320 -17.47 13.16 13.88
C TRP A 320 -17.13 13.06 12.38
N LEU A 321 -18.09 12.61 11.55
CA LEU A 321 -17.91 12.53 10.09
C LEU A 321 -17.67 13.91 9.47
N ARG A 322 -18.36 14.95 9.93
CA ARG A 322 -18.16 16.33 9.46
C ARG A 322 -16.75 16.84 9.77
N THR A 323 -16.22 16.51 10.94
CA THR A 323 -14.85 16.89 11.35
C THR A 323 -13.81 16.27 10.40
N LEU A 324 -13.98 15.02 10.00
CA LEU A 324 -13.02 14.31 9.14
C LEU A 324 -13.20 14.65 7.66
N TYR A 325 -14.44 14.53 7.14
CA TYR A 325 -14.74 14.59 5.71
C TYR A 325 -15.24 15.96 5.24
N GLY A 326 -15.76 16.81 6.14
CA GLY A 326 -16.51 18.00 5.78
C GLY A 326 -17.93 17.65 5.33
N ASP A 327 -18.28 17.84 4.08
CA ASP A 327 -19.56 17.40 3.51
C ASP A 327 -19.55 15.87 3.23
N TRP A 328 -19.71 15.11 4.29
CA TRP A 328 -19.68 13.64 4.24
C TRP A 328 -20.91 13.00 3.57
N ARG A 329 -22.00 13.76 3.42
CA ARG A 329 -23.22 13.27 2.77
C ARG A 329 -23.07 13.17 1.25
N THR A 330 -22.29 14.06 0.66
CA THR A 330 -21.96 14.00 -0.77
C THR A 330 -20.81 13.03 -1.01
N PRO A 331 -21.00 11.94 -1.79
CA PRO A 331 -19.93 11.02 -2.11
C PRO A 331 -18.76 11.70 -2.82
N ASP A 332 -17.57 11.63 -2.24
CA ASP A 332 -16.32 12.06 -2.86
C ASP A 332 -15.41 10.83 -3.10
N PRO A 333 -15.42 10.24 -4.31
CA PRO A 333 -14.62 9.06 -4.62
C PRO A 333 -13.12 9.34 -4.69
N ASP A 334 -12.72 10.61 -4.64
CA ASP A 334 -11.33 11.05 -4.68
C ASP A 334 -10.79 11.40 -3.29
N PHE A 335 -11.64 11.39 -2.27
CA PHE A 335 -11.24 11.64 -0.89
C PHE A 335 -10.24 10.58 -0.41
N ASP A 336 -9.24 11.03 0.30
CA ASP A 336 -8.20 10.20 0.89
C ASP A 336 -8.00 10.58 2.36
N THR A 337 -8.42 9.73 3.28
CA THR A 337 -8.41 9.99 4.72
C THR A 337 -7.02 10.34 5.27
N ILE A 338 -5.94 9.88 4.63
CA ILE A 338 -4.58 10.16 5.10
C ILE A 338 -4.13 11.58 4.76
N ILE A 339 -4.46 12.07 3.56
CA ILE A 339 -3.92 13.33 3.02
C ILE A 339 -4.97 14.44 2.87
N ALA A 340 -6.27 14.10 2.88
CA ALA A 340 -7.36 15.05 2.66
C ALA A 340 -8.23 15.32 3.89
N ALA A 341 -7.94 14.66 5.03
CA ALA A 341 -8.67 14.85 6.28
C ALA A 341 -8.76 16.34 6.65
N LYS A 342 -9.97 16.82 6.95
CA LYS A 342 -10.19 18.24 7.24
C LYS A 342 -9.58 18.70 8.56
N ASN A 343 -9.40 17.76 9.47
CA ASN A 343 -8.81 17.94 10.79
C ASN A 343 -7.33 17.52 10.88
N LEU A 344 -6.65 17.43 9.73
CA LEU A 344 -5.22 17.08 9.67
C LEU A 344 -4.35 18.17 10.34
N CYS A 345 -3.46 17.77 11.24
CA CYS A 345 -2.52 18.63 11.95
C CYS A 345 -1.25 18.88 11.12
N GLY A 346 -1.33 19.74 10.12
CA GLY A 346 -0.21 20.04 9.23
C GLY A 346 0.08 18.89 8.25
N PHE A 347 1.18 19.03 7.49
CA PHE A 347 1.57 18.09 6.44
C PHE A 347 2.94 17.50 6.78
N SER A 348 2.96 16.61 7.76
CA SER A 348 4.17 15.99 8.32
C SER A 348 4.95 15.17 7.29
N LEU A 349 6.18 14.77 7.64
CA LEU A 349 6.97 13.87 6.78
C LEU A 349 6.26 12.54 6.52
N MET A 350 5.55 12.01 7.52
CA MET A 350 4.72 10.81 7.34
C MET A 350 3.62 11.04 6.31
N THR A 351 2.89 12.15 6.41
CA THR A 351 1.84 12.51 5.44
C THR A 351 2.42 12.69 4.04
N GLN A 352 3.62 13.31 3.91
CA GLN A 352 4.31 13.45 2.64
C GLN A 352 4.69 12.09 2.03
N CYS A 353 5.21 11.15 2.83
CA CYS A 353 5.51 9.79 2.35
C CYS A 353 4.28 9.11 1.75
N TYR A 354 3.14 9.17 2.45
CA TYR A 354 1.89 8.61 1.93
C TYR A 354 1.41 9.34 0.67
N ALA A 355 1.45 10.67 0.66
CA ALA A 355 1.00 11.47 -0.48
C ALA A 355 1.80 11.16 -1.74
N LEU A 356 3.13 11.26 -1.68
CA LEU A 356 4.01 11.03 -2.83
C LEU A 356 3.93 9.58 -3.32
N GLY A 357 3.94 8.61 -2.41
CA GLY A 357 3.80 7.20 -2.75
C GLY A 357 2.45 6.88 -3.41
N ARG A 358 1.35 7.48 -2.93
CA ARG A 358 0.01 7.32 -3.52
C ARG A 358 -0.14 8.02 -4.86
N ILE A 359 0.42 9.22 -5.03
CA ILE A 359 0.46 9.90 -6.33
C ILE A 359 1.13 8.97 -7.35
N TYR A 360 2.33 8.47 -7.04
CA TYR A 360 3.07 7.57 -7.91
C TYR A 360 2.25 6.30 -8.26
N ALA A 361 1.81 5.55 -7.26
CA ALA A 361 1.12 4.28 -7.46
C ALA A 361 -0.21 4.43 -8.25
N ARG A 362 -0.95 5.50 -8.00
CA ARG A 362 -2.18 5.81 -8.73
C ARG A 362 -1.91 6.22 -10.18
N TRP A 363 -0.85 7.00 -10.41
CA TRP A 363 -0.44 7.37 -11.75
C TRP A 363 0.02 6.13 -12.54
N GLU A 364 0.93 5.32 -11.97
CA GLU A 364 1.41 4.07 -12.58
C GLU A 364 0.27 3.10 -12.93
N SER A 365 -0.73 2.99 -12.06
CA SER A 365 -1.92 2.15 -12.29
C SER A 365 -2.98 2.76 -13.21
N GLY A 366 -2.73 3.94 -13.81
CA GLY A 366 -3.69 4.61 -14.69
C GLY A 366 -4.88 5.28 -13.98
N ASN A 367 -4.90 5.30 -12.65
CA ASN A 367 -5.94 6.00 -11.89
C ASN A 367 -5.61 7.50 -11.76
N LEU A 368 -5.55 8.17 -12.93
CA LEU A 368 -5.06 9.54 -13.06
C LEU A 368 -5.88 10.54 -12.25
N ARG A 369 -7.21 10.34 -12.17
CA ARG A 369 -8.09 11.21 -11.39
C ARG A 369 -7.72 11.21 -9.91
N LYS A 370 -7.53 10.03 -9.31
CA LYS A 370 -7.11 9.91 -7.91
C LYS A 370 -5.67 10.38 -7.67
N ALA A 371 -4.78 10.20 -8.64
CA ALA A 371 -3.41 10.74 -8.57
C ALA A 371 -3.46 12.28 -8.55
N LEU A 372 -4.24 12.89 -9.44
CA LEU A 372 -4.44 14.33 -9.52
C LEU A 372 -5.06 14.90 -8.24
N ALA A 373 -6.09 14.25 -7.70
CA ALA A 373 -6.69 14.65 -6.44
C ALA A 373 -5.68 14.64 -5.28
N ALA A 374 -4.84 13.59 -5.19
CA ALA A 374 -3.79 13.51 -4.18
C ALA A 374 -2.74 14.63 -4.33
N ALA A 375 -2.33 14.96 -5.57
CA ALA A 375 -1.42 16.08 -5.83
C ALA A 375 -2.04 17.43 -5.40
N ARG A 376 -3.29 17.67 -5.77
CA ARG A 376 -4.04 18.89 -5.38
C ARG A 376 -4.23 19.01 -3.88
N HIS A 377 -4.52 17.92 -3.18
CA HIS A 377 -4.61 17.93 -1.72
C HIS A 377 -3.25 18.25 -1.09
N SER A 378 -2.16 17.72 -1.61
CA SER A 378 -0.81 18.01 -1.13
C SER A 378 -0.44 19.49 -1.34
N LEU A 379 -0.79 20.07 -2.48
CA LEU A 379 -0.56 21.48 -2.81
C LEU A 379 -1.33 22.46 -1.92
N ARG A 380 -2.44 22.06 -1.28
CA ARG A 380 -3.10 22.90 -0.28
C ARG A 380 -2.23 23.17 0.96
N HIS A 381 -1.32 22.25 1.26
CA HIS A 381 -0.38 22.34 2.38
C HIS A 381 1.02 22.79 1.95
N LEU A 382 1.38 22.55 0.71
CA LEU A 382 2.68 22.86 0.11
C LEU A 382 2.46 23.61 -1.21
N PRO A 383 1.90 24.83 -1.20
CA PRO A 383 1.46 25.53 -2.41
C PRO A 383 2.59 25.88 -3.38
N ASP A 384 3.80 26.06 -2.87
CA ASP A 384 4.98 26.44 -3.66
C ASP A 384 5.89 25.26 -4.01
N ASP A 385 5.43 24.01 -3.82
CA ASP A 385 6.24 22.83 -4.14
C ASP A 385 6.31 22.61 -5.65
N GLU A 386 7.44 22.96 -6.25
CA GLU A 386 7.67 22.92 -7.70
C GLU A 386 7.39 21.53 -8.31
N LEU A 387 7.82 20.44 -7.64
CA LEU A 387 7.57 19.08 -8.14
C LEU A 387 6.08 18.75 -8.16
N LEU A 388 5.35 19.09 -7.09
CA LEU A 388 3.92 18.83 -7.01
C LEU A 388 3.12 19.68 -8.01
N LEU A 389 3.55 20.92 -8.28
CA LEU A 389 2.97 21.78 -9.33
C LEU A 389 3.16 21.16 -10.71
N GLU A 390 4.35 20.66 -11.04
CA GLU A 390 4.63 20.01 -12.31
C GLU A 390 3.84 18.69 -12.46
N VAL A 391 3.75 17.90 -11.40
CA VAL A 391 2.93 16.68 -11.36
C VAL A 391 1.45 16.99 -11.57
N GLU A 392 0.93 18.01 -10.89
CA GLU A 392 -0.47 18.45 -11.04
C GLU A 392 -0.76 18.89 -12.48
N GLN A 393 0.09 19.72 -13.05
CA GLN A 393 -0.04 20.19 -14.42
C GLN A 393 -0.04 19.02 -15.42
N ARG A 394 0.89 18.07 -15.25
CA ARG A 394 1.00 16.89 -16.11
C ARG A 394 -0.26 16.01 -16.04
N LEU A 395 -0.71 15.71 -14.83
CA LEU A 395 -1.91 14.89 -14.61
C LEU A 395 -3.19 15.60 -15.09
N SER A 396 -3.31 16.91 -14.91
CA SER A 396 -4.42 17.71 -15.43
C SER A 396 -4.50 17.63 -16.96
N GLY A 397 -3.37 17.75 -17.65
CA GLY A 397 -3.32 17.58 -19.11
C GLY A 397 -3.79 16.19 -19.54
N MET A 398 -3.33 15.13 -18.85
CA MET A 398 -3.70 13.75 -19.17
C MET A 398 -5.18 13.41 -18.87
N THR A 399 -5.80 14.08 -17.91
CA THR A 399 -7.22 13.87 -17.55
C THR A 399 -8.17 14.72 -18.39
N SER A 400 -7.69 15.79 -19.02
CA SER A 400 -8.48 16.73 -19.84
C SER A 400 -8.58 16.31 -21.31
N GLU A 401 -7.73 15.39 -21.80
CA GLU A 401 -7.83 14.87 -23.17
C GLU A 401 -9.07 13.97 -23.30
N PRO A 402 -10.07 14.33 -24.10
CA PRO A 402 -11.23 13.46 -24.30
C PRO A 402 -10.82 12.18 -25.00
N SER A 403 -11.55 11.12 -24.71
CA SER A 403 -11.44 9.74 -25.20
C SER A 403 -11.51 9.55 -26.73
N GLN A 404 -10.97 10.46 -27.53
CA GLN A 404 -10.99 10.42 -29.01
C GLN A 404 -10.09 9.34 -29.64
N ARG A 405 -9.24 8.67 -28.85
CA ARG A 405 -8.36 7.60 -29.39
C ARG A 405 -8.92 6.18 -29.30
N ARG A 406 -10.15 5.98 -28.81
CA ARG A 406 -10.77 4.64 -28.75
C ARG A 406 -11.66 4.27 -29.95
N GLU A 407 -11.97 5.21 -30.83
CA GLU A 407 -12.83 4.94 -32.02
C GLU A 407 -12.06 4.70 -33.34
N SER A 408 -10.73 4.82 -33.35
CA SER A 408 -9.93 4.57 -34.57
C SER A 408 -9.21 3.22 -34.59
N ALA A 409 -9.54 2.31 -33.68
CA ALA A 409 -8.95 0.95 -33.58
C ALA A 409 -10.05 -0.12 -33.34
N ALA A 410 -11.24 0.06 -33.88
CA ALA A 410 -12.27 -0.98 -33.94
C ALA A 410 -12.42 -1.46 -35.40
#